data_755f1eed70c0a86a1015c460df28f5b3
#
_entry.id   755f1eed70c0a86a1015c460df28f5b3
#
_cell.length_a   1.000
_cell.length_b   1.000
_cell.length_c   1.000
_cell.angle_alpha   90.00
_cell.angle_beta   90.00
_cell.angle_gamma   90.00
#
_symmetry.space_group_name_H-M   'P 1'
#
loop_
_entity.id
_entity.type
_entity.pdbx_description
1 polymer ?
#
loop_
_entity_poly.entity_id
_entity_poly.type
_entity_poly.pdbx_seq_one_letter_code
_entity_poly.pdbx_strand_id
1 'polypeptide(L)'
;MVLTGPSGVGKDTILQEVRERHPGLYVSVSATTRAPRPGEVDGTDYRFLSIAEFEEWIATDNLLEWACYVGNYYGTPKTPVLERLAVGEPVVLEIEVQGALQVKNNFPAAMLVFIRPPSLAVLAERLRSRGTEAPEAIERRLARACEELALADRFDYQVVNDKLAAAVEAVERLLFEEIPDEPAGG
;
A
#
# COMPACT_ATOMS: atom_id res chain seq x y z
N MET A 1 -1.93 9.29 -4.26
CA MET A 1 -1.78 7.94 -4.86
C MET A 1 -1.98 6.87 -3.80
N VAL A 2 -2.59 5.74 -4.16
CA VAL A 2 -2.64 4.53 -3.34
C VAL A 2 -1.78 3.47 -4.01
N LEU A 3 -0.77 2.96 -3.31
CA LEU A 3 0.12 1.91 -3.79
C LEU A 3 -0.22 0.60 -3.09
N THR A 4 -0.48 -0.43 -3.87
CA THR A 4 -0.81 -1.76 -3.36
C THR A 4 -0.18 -2.87 -4.20
N GLY A 5 -0.41 -4.10 -3.81
CA GLY A 5 0.09 -5.30 -4.48
C GLY A 5 0.46 -6.39 -3.50
N PRO A 6 0.73 -7.61 -3.98
CA PRO A 6 0.96 -8.77 -3.14
C PRO A 6 2.10 -8.58 -2.15
N SER A 7 1.97 -9.27 -1.02
CA SER A 7 3.06 -9.30 -0.04
C SER A 7 4.33 -9.90 -0.65
N GLY A 8 5.47 -9.24 -0.43
CA GLY A 8 6.76 -9.65 -1.00
C GLY A 8 7.04 -9.14 -2.42
N VAL A 9 6.13 -8.36 -3.02
CA VAL A 9 6.34 -7.79 -4.36
C VAL A 9 7.37 -6.66 -4.38
N GLY A 10 7.71 -6.05 -3.21
CA GLY A 10 8.75 -5.02 -3.06
C GLY A 10 8.23 -3.59 -3.02
N LYS A 11 7.00 -3.35 -2.57
CA LYS A 11 6.42 -2.01 -2.40
C LYS A 11 7.28 -1.12 -1.49
N ASP A 12 7.61 -1.63 -0.29
CA ASP A 12 8.42 -0.91 0.72
C ASP A 12 9.74 -0.41 0.11
N THR A 13 10.42 -1.29 -0.66
CA THR A 13 11.70 -0.95 -1.32
C THR A 13 11.52 0.13 -2.37
N ILE A 14 10.46 0.04 -3.19
CA ILE A 14 10.14 1.07 -4.19
C ILE A 14 9.88 2.40 -3.49
N LEU A 15 9.03 2.42 -2.45
CA LEU A 15 8.69 3.65 -1.74
C LEU A 15 9.89 4.24 -1.00
N GLN A 16 10.77 3.42 -0.45
CA GLN A 16 12.01 3.89 0.17
C GLN A 16 12.87 4.65 -0.85
N GLU A 17 13.13 4.08 -2.02
CA GLU A 17 13.90 4.71 -3.09
C GLU A 17 13.24 6.02 -3.58
N VAL A 18 11.92 6.02 -3.77
CA VAL A 18 11.18 7.22 -4.17
C VAL A 18 11.30 8.31 -3.10
N ARG A 19 11.18 7.97 -1.80
CA ARG A 19 11.33 8.95 -0.71
C ARG A 19 12.74 9.53 -0.60
N GLU A 20 13.77 8.72 -0.86
CA GLU A 20 15.16 9.20 -0.86
C GLU A 20 15.40 10.24 -1.97
N ARG A 21 14.75 10.09 -3.11
CA ARG A 21 14.82 11.03 -4.23
C ARG A 21 13.90 12.25 -4.06
N HIS A 22 12.77 12.06 -3.34
CA HIS A 22 11.73 13.07 -3.12
C HIS A 22 11.42 13.25 -1.63
N PRO A 23 12.28 13.96 -0.86
CA PRO A 23 12.09 14.12 0.60
C PRO A 23 10.78 14.81 1.01
N GLY A 24 10.11 15.51 0.09
CA GLY A 24 8.79 16.13 0.30
C GLY A 24 7.61 15.15 0.14
N LEU A 25 7.85 13.90 -0.26
CA LEU A 25 6.78 12.90 -0.37
C LEU A 25 6.32 12.44 1.01
N TYR A 26 5.04 12.64 1.28
CA TYR A 26 4.43 12.09 2.49
C TYR A 26 3.92 10.66 2.23
N VAL A 27 4.47 9.70 2.94
CA VAL A 27 3.93 8.33 3.01
C VAL A 27 3.14 8.20 4.31
N SER A 28 1.85 7.87 4.19
CA SER A 28 0.96 7.77 5.35
C SER A 28 1.36 6.61 6.25
N VAL A 29 1.39 6.87 7.56
CA VAL A 29 1.60 5.85 8.60
C VAL A 29 0.24 5.26 8.98
N SER A 30 0.06 3.97 8.71
CA SER A 30 -1.16 3.23 9.05
C SER A 30 -1.31 3.04 10.56
N ALA A 31 -2.56 2.98 11.04
CA ALA A 31 -2.89 2.59 12.41
C ALA A 31 -3.16 1.08 12.49
N THR A 32 -2.86 0.46 13.63
CA THR A 32 -3.16 -0.95 13.89
C THR A 32 -3.39 -1.21 15.38
N THR A 33 -4.20 -2.24 15.68
CA THR A 33 -4.37 -2.76 17.04
C THR A 33 -3.43 -3.93 17.35
N ARG A 34 -2.60 -4.35 16.39
CA ARG A 34 -1.55 -5.34 16.61
C ARG A 34 -0.47 -4.76 17.53
N ALA A 35 -0.01 -5.58 18.45
CA ALA A 35 1.15 -5.20 19.27
C ALA A 35 2.40 -4.95 18.39
N PRO A 36 3.23 -3.95 18.73
CA PRO A 36 4.46 -3.68 17.99
C PRO A 36 5.41 -4.90 18.04
N ARG A 37 6.10 -5.14 16.94
CA ARG A 37 7.19 -6.13 16.87
C ARG A 37 8.49 -5.52 17.37
N PRO A 38 9.49 -6.35 17.75
CA PRO A 38 10.81 -5.84 18.11
C PRO A 38 11.40 -4.94 17.02
N GLY A 39 11.73 -3.71 17.37
CA GLY A 39 12.31 -2.71 16.47
C GLY A 39 11.29 -1.79 15.79
N GLU A 40 9.99 -2.07 15.83
CA GLU A 40 8.97 -1.15 15.33
C GLU A 40 8.78 0.05 16.28
N VAL A 41 8.63 1.24 15.69
CA VAL A 41 8.50 2.52 16.39
C VAL A 41 7.12 3.10 16.14
N ASP A 42 6.41 3.44 17.23
CA ASP A 42 5.11 4.10 17.13
C ASP A 42 5.21 5.44 16.41
N GLY A 43 4.22 5.70 15.53
CA GLY A 43 4.18 6.90 14.70
C GLY A 43 5.14 6.90 13.51
N THR A 44 5.97 5.86 13.36
CA THR A 44 6.90 5.69 12.24
C THR A 44 6.54 4.49 11.37
N ASP A 45 6.51 3.30 11.98
CA ASP A 45 6.14 2.06 11.27
C ASP A 45 4.61 1.90 11.24
N TYR A 46 3.99 2.10 12.39
CA TYR A 46 2.54 2.13 12.59
C TYR A 46 2.19 3.10 13.71
N ARG A 47 0.91 3.52 13.75
CA ARG A 47 0.29 4.06 14.97
C ARG A 47 -0.35 2.89 15.71
N PHE A 48 0.24 2.49 16.84
CA PHE A 48 -0.25 1.37 17.62
C PHE A 48 -1.35 1.85 18.57
N LEU A 49 -2.57 1.39 18.34
CA LEU A 49 -3.77 1.76 19.09
C LEU A 49 -4.30 0.57 19.87
N SER A 50 -4.99 0.83 20.96
CA SER A 50 -5.89 -0.16 21.55
C SER A 50 -7.11 -0.42 20.65
N ILE A 51 -7.78 -1.53 20.86
CA ILE A 51 -9.02 -1.86 20.13
C ILE A 51 -10.06 -0.76 20.34
N ALA A 52 -10.22 -0.27 21.59
CA ALA A 52 -11.19 0.77 21.91
C ALA A 52 -10.92 2.10 21.19
N GLU A 53 -9.64 2.53 21.12
CA GLU A 53 -9.25 3.73 20.38
C GLU A 53 -9.50 3.57 18.86
N PHE A 54 -9.22 2.39 18.31
CA PHE A 54 -9.46 2.13 16.89
C PHE A 54 -10.96 2.13 16.57
N GLU A 55 -11.78 1.52 17.41
CA GLU A 55 -13.24 1.50 17.26
C GLU A 55 -13.83 2.91 17.41
N GLU A 56 -13.27 3.76 18.27
CA GLU A 56 -13.62 5.17 18.35
C GLU A 56 -13.29 5.90 17.04
N TRP A 57 -12.14 5.61 16.44
CA TRP A 57 -11.78 6.19 15.13
C TRP A 57 -12.71 5.76 14.01
N ILE A 58 -13.19 4.52 14.04
CA ILE A 58 -14.23 4.04 13.11
C ILE A 58 -15.53 4.84 13.33
N ALA A 59 -15.99 4.93 14.58
CA ALA A 59 -17.26 5.56 14.94
C ALA A 59 -17.28 7.07 14.62
N THR A 60 -16.11 7.71 14.66
CA THR A 60 -15.95 9.17 14.41
C THR A 60 -15.48 9.50 12.99
N ASP A 61 -15.46 8.54 12.07
CA ASP A 61 -15.04 8.69 10.66
C ASP A 61 -13.62 9.26 10.51
N ASN A 62 -12.70 8.88 11.39
CA ASN A 62 -11.30 9.32 11.39
C ASN A 62 -10.37 8.47 10.51
N LEU A 63 -10.90 7.50 9.78
CA LEU A 63 -10.16 6.62 8.88
C LEU A 63 -10.60 6.81 7.43
N LEU A 64 -9.66 6.78 6.49
CA LEU A 64 -9.92 6.74 5.04
C LEU A 64 -10.42 5.37 4.59
N GLU A 65 -9.85 4.34 5.19
CA GLU A 65 -10.19 2.94 5.02
C GLU A 65 -9.79 2.17 6.27
N TRP A 66 -10.37 1.01 6.49
CA TRP A 66 -9.95 0.07 7.53
C TRP A 66 -10.39 -1.36 7.21
N ALA A 67 -9.67 -2.31 7.78
CA ALA A 67 -9.99 -3.73 7.69
C ALA A 67 -9.58 -4.47 8.97
N CYS A 68 -10.23 -5.60 9.24
CA CYS A 68 -9.79 -6.55 10.25
C CYS A 68 -9.04 -7.70 9.58
N TYR A 69 -7.80 -7.94 10.00
CA TYR A 69 -6.97 -9.02 9.50
C TYR A 69 -6.33 -9.79 10.65
N VAL A 70 -6.58 -11.12 10.68
CA VAL A 70 -6.06 -12.03 11.74
C VAL A 70 -6.34 -11.49 13.15
N GLY A 71 -7.57 -10.98 13.38
CA GLY A 71 -8.00 -10.48 14.68
C GLY A 71 -7.47 -9.10 15.08
N ASN A 72 -6.77 -8.39 14.19
CA ASN A 72 -6.31 -7.03 14.42
C ASN A 72 -6.91 -6.09 13.39
N TYR A 73 -7.18 -4.87 13.80
CA TYR A 73 -7.57 -3.79 12.90
C TYR A 73 -6.33 -3.14 12.26
N TYR A 74 -6.50 -2.72 11.02
CA TYR A 74 -5.56 -1.89 10.26
C TYR A 74 -6.35 -0.83 9.53
N GLY A 75 -5.82 0.39 9.43
CA GLY A 75 -6.48 1.45 8.69
C GLY A 75 -5.61 2.69 8.52
N THR A 76 -6.02 3.57 7.63
CA THR A 76 -5.29 4.79 7.30
C THR A 76 -5.93 6.00 7.98
N PRO A 77 -5.20 6.71 8.87
CA PRO A 77 -5.70 7.93 9.51
C PRO A 77 -6.05 9.01 8.47
N LYS A 78 -7.26 9.57 8.58
CA LYS A 78 -7.82 10.52 7.60
C LYS A 78 -7.17 11.89 7.70
N THR A 79 -7.09 12.45 8.91
CA THR A 79 -6.65 13.82 9.14
C THR A 79 -5.24 14.11 8.59
N PRO A 80 -4.18 13.33 8.88
CA PRO A 80 -2.84 13.64 8.37
C PRO A 80 -2.77 13.64 6.84
N VAL A 81 -3.52 12.76 6.18
CA VAL A 81 -3.56 12.68 4.72
C VAL A 81 -4.23 13.92 4.14
N LEU A 82 -5.39 14.33 4.67
CA LEU A 82 -6.12 15.49 4.18
C LEU A 82 -5.36 16.81 4.42
N GLU A 83 -4.67 16.94 5.55
CA GLU A 83 -3.84 18.11 5.85
C GLU A 83 -2.70 18.28 4.84
N ARG A 84 -2.01 17.19 4.47
CA ARG A 84 -0.95 17.22 3.46
C ARG A 84 -1.48 17.54 2.07
N LEU A 85 -2.59 16.92 1.69
CA LEU A 85 -3.24 17.21 0.40
C LEU A 85 -3.71 18.67 0.31
N ALA A 86 -4.22 19.25 1.42
CA ALA A 86 -4.69 20.63 1.47
C ALA A 86 -3.59 21.66 1.18
N VAL A 87 -2.32 21.33 1.48
CA VAL A 87 -1.16 22.19 1.18
C VAL A 87 -0.45 21.80 -0.12
N GLY A 88 -1.04 20.89 -0.91
CA GLY A 88 -0.49 20.47 -2.21
C GLY A 88 0.68 19.51 -2.12
N GLU A 89 0.93 18.89 -0.97
CA GLU A 89 1.98 17.89 -0.83
C GLU A 89 1.54 16.55 -1.46
N PRO A 90 2.45 15.87 -2.19
CA PRO A 90 2.17 14.54 -2.72
C PRO A 90 2.06 13.52 -1.59
N VAL A 91 1.01 12.71 -1.64
CA VAL A 91 0.69 11.70 -0.61
C VAL A 91 0.63 10.32 -1.24
N VAL A 92 1.29 9.35 -0.60
CA VAL A 92 1.16 7.93 -0.90
C VAL A 92 0.59 7.17 0.30
N LEU A 93 -0.42 6.35 0.03
CA LEU A 93 -0.93 5.35 0.95
C LEU A 93 -0.38 3.99 0.51
N GLU A 94 0.38 3.30 1.36
CA GLU A 94 0.78 1.91 1.15
C GLU A 94 -0.14 1.01 1.94
N ILE A 95 -1.11 0.39 1.28
CA ILE A 95 -2.17 -0.39 1.92
C ILE A 95 -2.49 -1.67 1.15
N GLU A 96 -3.26 -2.54 1.78
CA GLU A 96 -3.77 -3.80 1.21
C GLU A 96 -4.80 -3.53 0.10
N VAL A 97 -4.97 -4.49 -0.82
CA VAL A 97 -5.87 -4.40 -1.98
C VAL A 97 -7.30 -4.00 -1.59
N GLN A 98 -7.84 -4.58 -0.53
CA GLN A 98 -9.22 -4.27 -0.08
C GLN A 98 -9.34 -2.84 0.44
N GLY A 99 -8.33 -2.35 1.18
CA GLY A 99 -8.26 -0.96 1.63
C GLY A 99 -8.16 0.02 0.45
N ALA A 100 -7.34 -0.30 -0.57
CA ALA A 100 -7.23 0.51 -1.78
C ALA A 100 -8.57 0.69 -2.50
N LEU A 101 -9.35 -0.37 -2.61
CA LEU A 101 -10.68 -0.32 -3.22
C LEU A 101 -11.69 0.48 -2.36
N GLN A 102 -11.59 0.42 -1.03
CA GLN A 102 -12.38 1.27 -0.14
C GLN A 102 -12.02 2.76 -0.34
N VAL A 103 -10.71 3.08 -0.41
CA VAL A 103 -10.26 4.45 -0.70
C VAL A 103 -10.83 4.94 -2.02
N LYS A 104 -10.80 4.14 -3.10
CA LYS A 104 -11.37 4.53 -4.40
C LYS A 104 -12.85 4.83 -4.33
N ASN A 105 -13.61 4.04 -3.58
CA ASN A 105 -15.05 4.27 -3.39
C ASN A 105 -15.35 5.57 -2.64
N ASN A 106 -14.57 5.88 -1.60
CA ASN A 106 -14.75 7.06 -0.76
C ASN A 106 -14.14 8.32 -1.39
N PHE A 107 -13.09 8.16 -2.19
CA PHE A 107 -12.32 9.22 -2.84
C PHE A 107 -12.07 8.84 -4.30
N PRO A 108 -13.04 9.04 -5.21
CA PRO A 108 -12.94 8.62 -6.62
C PRO A 108 -11.73 9.23 -7.37
N ALA A 109 -11.26 10.40 -6.94
CA ALA A 109 -10.07 11.04 -7.49
C ALA A 109 -8.75 10.37 -7.05
N ALA A 110 -8.78 9.42 -6.12
CA ALA A 110 -7.58 8.70 -5.72
C ALA A 110 -7.06 7.84 -6.88
N MET A 111 -5.79 8.02 -7.24
CA MET A 111 -5.09 7.18 -8.20
C MET A 111 -4.67 5.88 -7.54
N LEU A 112 -5.12 4.74 -8.07
CA LEU A 112 -4.77 3.41 -7.58
C LEU A 112 -3.68 2.79 -8.45
N VAL A 113 -2.55 2.43 -7.84
CA VAL A 113 -1.41 1.79 -8.50
C VAL A 113 -1.18 0.40 -7.92
N PHE A 114 -1.20 -0.60 -8.77
CA PHE A 114 -0.96 -1.99 -8.40
C PHE A 114 0.45 -2.43 -8.80
N ILE A 115 1.27 -2.80 -7.81
CA ILE A 115 2.60 -3.36 -8.05
C ILE A 115 2.48 -4.87 -8.27
N ARG A 116 2.99 -5.33 -9.41
CA ARG A 116 2.97 -6.76 -9.79
C ARG A 116 4.37 -7.36 -9.77
N PRO A 117 4.50 -8.64 -9.40
CA PRO A 117 5.73 -9.38 -9.71
C PRO A 117 5.77 -9.69 -11.23
N PRO A 118 6.95 -9.95 -11.82
CA PRO A 118 7.05 -10.40 -13.21
C PRO A 118 6.38 -11.76 -13.43
N SER A 119 6.38 -12.62 -12.39
CA SER A 119 5.64 -13.90 -12.36
C SER A 119 5.39 -14.35 -10.93
N LEU A 120 4.46 -15.29 -10.75
CA LEU A 120 4.25 -15.98 -9.47
C LEU A 120 5.48 -16.77 -9.02
N ALA A 121 6.25 -17.33 -9.96
CA ALA A 121 7.49 -18.05 -9.64
C ALA A 121 8.53 -17.12 -8.99
N VAL A 122 8.71 -15.92 -9.54
CA VAL A 122 9.61 -14.91 -8.96
C VAL A 122 9.11 -14.45 -7.59
N LEU A 123 7.81 -14.26 -7.41
CA LEU A 123 7.25 -13.92 -6.09
C LEU A 123 7.51 -15.04 -5.08
N ALA A 124 7.31 -16.30 -5.47
CA ALA A 124 7.58 -17.46 -4.62
C ALA A 124 9.05 -17.53 -4.20
N GLU A 125 9.97 -17.25 -5.12
CA GLU A 125 11.41 -17.20 -4.82
C GLU A 125 11.75 -16.09 -3.84
N ARG A 126 11.20 -14.87 -4.05
CA ARG A 126 11.37 -13.72 -3.14
C ARG A 126 10.85 -14.02 -1.73
N LEU A 127 9.72 -14.72 -1.61
CA LEU A 127 9.18 -15.11 -0.30
C LEU A 127 10.05 -16.15 0.40
N ARG A 128 10.58 -17.14 -0.34
CA ARG A 128 11.47 -18.19 0.19
C ARG A 128 12.83 -17.64 0.60
N SER A 129 13.39 -16.73 -0.18
CA SER A 129 14.74 -16.17 0.07
C SER A 129 14.84 -15.35 1.37
N ARG A 130 13.73 -14.87 1.93
CA ARG A 130 13.70 -14.22 3.25
C ARG A 130 14.04 -15.17 4.41
N GLY A 131 13.88 -16.50 4.21
CA GLY A 131 14.34 -17.53 5.15
C GLY A 131 13.67 -17.55 6.52
N THR A 132 12.62 -16.73 6.73
CA THR A 132 12.01 -16.51 8.04
C THR A 132 10.71 -17.26 8.25
N GLU A 133 10.18 -17.94 7.22
CA GLU A 133 8.83 -18.51 7.23
C GLU A 133 8.82 -20.01 6.91
N ALA A 134 7.90 -20.73 7.54
CA ALA A 134 7.62 -22.12 7.25
C ALA A 134 7.01 -22.29 5.83
N PRO A 135 7.23 -23.42 5.14
CA PRO A 135 6.71 -23.66 3.79
C PRO A 135 5.20 -23.42 3.67
N GLU A 136 4.42 -23.86 4.65
CA GLU A 136 2.96 -23.70 4.67
C GLU A 136 2.53 -22.24 4.77
N ALA A 137 3.33 -21.38 5.41
CA ALA A 137 3.08 -19.94 5.45
C ALA A 137 3.31 -19.31 4.08
N ILE A 138 4.35 -19.73 3.37
CA ILE A 138 4.65 -19.29 2.00
C ILE A 138 3.54 -19.70 1.04
N GLU A 139 3.02 -20.94 1.13
CA GLU A 139 1.92 -21.39 0.30
C GLU A 139 0.64 -20.54 0.53
N ARG A 140 0.28 -20.26 1.79
CA ARG A 140 -0.86 -19.36 2.10
C ARG A 140 -0.67 -17.96 1.52
N ARG A 141 0.55 -17.40 1.58
CA ARG A 141 0.86 -16.08 1.00
C ARG A 141 0.77 -16.08 -0.52
N LEU A 142 1.21 -17.17 -1.17
CA LEU A 142 1.09 -17.31 -2.62
C LEU A 142 -0.37 -17.46 -3.07
N ALA A 143 -1.18 -18.23 -2.34
CA ALA A 143 -2.61 -18.35 -2.61
C ALA A 143 -3.28 -16.98 -2.53
N ARG A 144 -3.02 -16.20 -1.47
CA ARG A 144 -3.51 -14.84 -1.32
C ARG A 144 -3.01 -13.91 -2.45
N ALA A 145 -1.74 -14.01 -2.83
CA ALA A 145 -1.20 -13.23 -3.94
C ALA A 145 -1.91 -13.51 -5.26
N CYS A 146 -2.33 -14.76 -5.52
CA CYS A 146 -3.15 -15.09 -6.69
C CYS A 146 -4.51 -14.38 -6.65
N GLU A 147 -5.18 -14.37 -5.49
CA GLU A 147 -6.46 -13.66 -5.32
C GLU A 147 -6.29 -12.15 -5.53
N GLU A 148 -5.23 -11.57 -4.98
CA GLU A 148 -4.92 -10.13 -5.13
C GLU A 148 -4.57 -9.78 -6.58
N LEU A 149 -3.79 -10.60 -7.27
CA LEU A 149 -3.45 -10.41 -8.69
C LEU A 149 -4.66 -10.49 -9.61
N ALA A 150 -5.67 -11.29 -9.28
CA ALA A 150 -6.92 -11.34 -10.02
C ALA A 150 -7.74 -10.03 -9.95
N LEU A 151 -7.44 -9.16 -9.00
CA LEU A 151 -8.06 -7.85 -8.85
C LEU A 151 -7.27 -6.71 -9.52
N ALA A 152 -6.10 -7.00 -10.10
CA ALA A 152 -5.20 -5.99 -10.64
C ALA A 152 -5.84 -5.08 -11.71
N ASP A 153 -6.78 -5.61 -12.51
CA ASP A 153 -7.49 -4.85 -13.55
C ASP A 153 -8.51 -3.83 -13.00
N ARG A 154 -8.71 -3.81 -11.68
CA ARG A 154 -9.54 -2.80 -10.99
C ARG A 154 -8.76 -1.54 -10.61
N PHE A 155 -7.48 -1.50 -10.91
CA PHE A 155 -6.58 -0.42 -10.55
C PHE A 155 -6.29 0.45 -11.77
N ASP A 156 -6.12 1.75 -11.55
CA ASP A 156 -5.91 2.72 -12.62
C ASP A 156 -4.59 2.44 -13.37
N TYR A 157 -3.55 1.98 -12.64
CA TYR A 157 -2.24 1.65 -13.21
C TYR A 157 -1.67 0.35 -12.62
N GLN A 158 -0.89 -0.35 -13.44
CA GLN A 158 -0.17 -1.54 -13.03
C GLN A 158 1.34 -1.36 -13.33
N VAL A 159 2.18 -1.56 -12.32
CA VAL A 159 3.64 -1.46 -12.44
C VAL A 159 4.26 -2.82 -12.14
N VAL A 160 5.02 -3.37 -13.10
CA VAL A 160 5.72 -4.65 -12.92
C VAL A 160 7.07 -4.40 -12.25
N ASN A 161 7.28 -4.93 -11.04
CA ASN A 161 8.55 -4.89 -10.34
C ASN A 161 9.44 -6.06 -10.74
N ASP A 162 9.96 -6.02 -11.97
CA ASP A 162 11.01 -6.91 -12.46
C ASP A 162 12.40 -6.35 -12.08
N LYS A 163 12.67 -5.13 -12.49
CA LYS A 163 13.86 -4.36 -12.12
C LYS A 163 13.46 -3.19 -11.23
N LEU A 164 14.06 -3.12 -10.05
CA LEU A 164 13.71 -2.08 -9.05
C LEU A 164 13.78 -0.68 -9.64
N ALA A 165 14.87 -0.31 -10.33
CA ALA A 165 15.03 1.02 -10.91
C ALA A 165 13.90 1.39 -11.87
N ALA A 166 13.48 0.48 -12.74
CA ALA A 166 12.38 0.73 -13.68
C ALA A 166 11.02 0.88 -12.96
N ALA A 167 10.78 0.10 -11.90
CA ALA A 167 9.58 0.21 -11.09
C ALA A 167 9.54 1.55 -10.31
N VAL A 168 10.67 1.98 -9.77
CA VAL A 168 10.83 3.29 -9.11
C VAL A 168 10.52 4.43 -10.09
N GLU A 169 11.15 4.45 -11.27
CA GLU A 169 10.90 5.46 -12.31
C GLU A 169 9.43 5.49 -12.76
N ALA A 170 8.79 4.32 -12.87
CA ALA A 170 7.38 4.24 -13.22
C ALA A 170 6.48 4.86 -12.13
N VAL A 171 6.75 4.58 -10.84
CA VAL A 171 6.01 5.16 -9.72
C VAL A 171 6.28 6.66 -9.60
N GLU A 172 7.52 7.13 -9.82
CA GLU A 172 7.86 8.56 -9.84
C GLU A 172 7.08 9.32 -10.90
N ARG A 173 7.01 8.78 -12.13
CA ARG A 173 6.21 9.38 -13.21
C ARG A 173 4.74 9.52 -12.83
N LEU A 174 4.15 8.49 -12.26
CA LEU A 174 2.76 8.51 -11.80
C LEU A 174 2.50 9.51 -10.65
N LEU A 175 3.52 9.84 -9.86
CA LEU A 175 3.41 10.77 -8.73
C LEU A 175 3.61 12.23 -9.11
N PHE A 176 4.52 12.51 -10.03
CA PHE A 176 5.07 13.84 -10.23
C PHE A 176 4.95 14.39 -11.66
N GLU A 177 4.65 13.54 -12.65
CA GLU A 177 4.41 13.99 -14.01
C GLU A 177 2.92 14.12 -14.29
N GLU A 178 2.54 15.14 -15.06
CA GLU A 178 1.18 15.21 -15.61
C GLU A 178 0.99 14.05 -16.58
N ILE A 179 0.15 13.08 -16.19
CA ILE A 179 -0.21 12.00 -17.08
C ILE A 179 -1.20 12.59 -18.09
N PRO A 180 -0.88 12.61 -19.40
CA PRO A 180 -1.84 13.03 -20.40
C PRO A 180 -3.09 12.15 -20.26
N ASP A 181 -4.29 12.77 -20.20
CA ASP A 181 -5.54 12.03 -20.34
C ASP A 181 -5.47 11.23 -21.63
N GLU A 182 -5.23 9.93 -21.57
CA GLU A 182 -5.49 9.09 -22.75
C GLU A 182 -6.97 9.19 -23.05
N PRO A 183 -7.35 9.62 -24.26
CA PRO A 183 -8.76 9.63 -24.63
C PRO A 183 -9.26 8.19 -24.52
N ALA A 184 -10.29 7.99 -23.68
CA ALA A 184 -10.98 6.73 -23.54
C ALA A 184 -11.20 6.15 -24.95
N GLY A 185 -10.51 5.05 -25.22
CA GLY A 185 -10.53 4.40 -26.52
C GLY A 185 -11.96 4.10 -26.95
N GLY A 186 -12.28 4.56 -28.15
CA GLY A 186 -13.53 4.28 -28.82
C GLY A 186 -13.65 2.81 -29.22
#